data_38ffc3f07564c021909358ebfefd4c82
#
_entry.id   38ffc3f07564c021909358ebfefd4c82
#
_cell.length_a   1.000
_cell.length_b   1.000
_cell.length_c   1.000
_cell.angle_alpha   90.00
_cell.angle_beta   90.00
_cell.angle_gamma   90.00
#
_symmetry.space_group_name_H-M   'P 1'
#
loop_
_entity.id
_entity.type
_entity.pdbx_description
1 polymer ?
#
loop_
_entity_poly.entity_id
_entity_poly.type
_entity_poly.pdbx_seq_one_letter_code
_entity_poly.pdbx_strand_id
1 'polypeptide(L)'
;MTMTHFHVQSTSDARTHLSSALKLFRRDGVNAEPLVFGSHRRPEGVVIPFELFEAILPAIEDAQIAPLLRERIADDTPRKSLDEVIGELGLSHQDFDLD
;
A
#
# COMPACT_ATOMS: atom_id res chain seq x y z
N MET A 1 11.81 17.56 12.93
CA MET A 1 11.90 16.95 11.75
C MET A 1 10.93 17.49 10.76
N THR A 2 11.39 17.62 9.69
CA THR A 2 10.60 18.21 8.72
C THR A 2 9.69 17.25 8.10
N MET A 3 8.49 17.64 8.06
CA MET A 3 7.56 16.82 7.45
C MET A 3 7.60 17.05 6.00
N THR A 4 7.72 16.01 5.33
CA THR A 4 7.67 16.08 3.91
C THR A 4 6.27 16.45 3.48
N HIS A 5 6.19 17.25 2.47
CA HIS A 5 4.91 17.57 1.91
C HIS A 5 4.51 16.47 0.95
N PHE A 6 3.49 15.75 1.32
CA PHE A 6 2.97 14.73 0.42
C PHE A 6 1.90 15.35 -0.45
N HIS A 7 1.90 14.93 -1.69
CA HIS A 7 0.80 15.25 -2.56
C HIS A 7 -0.29 14.23 -2.31
N VAL A 8 -1.32 14.66 -1.60
CA VAL A 8 -2.38 13.75 -1.20
C VAL A 8 -3.46 13.78 -2.26
N GLN A 9 -3.67 12.66 -2.91
CA GLN A 9 -4.68 12.54 -3.95
C GLN A 9 -5.98 12.08 -3.33
N SER A 10 -7.07 12.39 -4.00
CA SER A 10 -8.35 11.81 -3.60
C SER A 10 -8.30 10.32 -3.86
N THR A 11 -9.19 9.61 -3.21
CA THR A 11 -9.27 8.17 -3.43
C THR A 11 -9.53 7.86 -4.90
N SER A 12 -10.38 8.65 -5.51
CA SER A 12 -10.72 8.46 -6.92
C SER A 12 -9.50 8.70 -7.81
N ASP A 13 -8.75 9.76 -7.53
CA ASP A 13 -7.55 10.04 -8.33
C ASP A 13 -6.50 8.97 -8.12
N ALA A 14 -6.36 8.51 -6.90
CA ALA A 14 -5.38 7.45 -6.62
C ALA A 14 -5.72 6.21 -7.41
N ARG A 15 -6.99 5.88 -7.48
CA ARG A 15 -7.42 4.72 -8.24
C ARG A 15 -7.08 4.88 -9.71
N THR A 16 -7.31 6.08 -10.23
CA THR A 16 -7.01 6.36 -11.62
C THR A 16 -5.52 6.25 -11.90
N HIS A 17 -4.70 6.69 -10.96
CA HIS A 17 -3.26 6.76 -11.17
C HIS A 17 -2.50 5.53 -10.71
N LEU A 18 -3.21 4.53 -10.21
CA LEU A 18 -2.54 3.38 -9.62
C LEU A 18 -1.67 2.65 -10.63
N SER A 19 -2.18 2.45 -11.84
CA SER A 19 -1.38 1.75 -12.84
C SER A 19 -0.10 2.48 -13.16
N SER A 20 -0.19 3.80 -13.27
CA SER A 20 1.01 4.60 -13.55
C SER A 20 1.99 4.52 -12.40
N ALA A 21 1.48 4.53 -11.18
CA ALA A 21 2.34 4.43 -10.01
C ALA A 21 3.08 3.10 -10.01
N LEU A 22 2.38 2.03 -10.35
CA LEU A 22 3.02 0.72 -10.38
C LEU A 22 4.13 0.66 -11.42
N LYS A 23 3.95 1.35 -12.53
CA LYS A 23 5.02 1.39 -13.53
C LYS A 23 6.25 2.08 -12.96
N LEU A 24 6.06 3.15 -12.22
CA LEU A 24 7.17 3.84 -11.59
C LEU A 24 7.81 2.98 -10.52
N PHE A 25 7.01 2.22 -9.80
CA PHE A 25 7.56 1.31 -8.80
C PHE A 25 8.45 0.27 -9.44
N ARG A 26 8.04 -0.25 -10.59
CA ARG A 26 8.85 -1.24 -11.28
C ARG A 26 10.14 -0.63 -11.80
N ARG A 27 10.09 0.63 -12.19
CA ARG A 27 11.27 1.29 -12.74
C ARG A 27 12.25 1.73 -11.66
N ASP A 28 11.73 2.33 -10.59
CA ASP A 28 12.57 2.97 -9.60
C ASP A 28 12.73 2.20 -8.30
N GLY A 29 11.94 1.17 -8.10
CA GLY A 29 12.06 0.36 -6.89
C GLY A 29 11.82 1.19 -5.65
N VAL A 30 12.68 1.00 -4.65
CA VAL A 30 12.51 1.68 -3.37
C VAL A 30 12.60 3.19 -3.50
N ASN A 31 13.13 3.67 -4.59
CA ASN A 31 13.26 5.12 -4.78
C ASN A 31 12.03 5.75 -5.41
N ALA A 32 11.05 4.95 -5.76
CA ALA A 32 9.85 5.50 -6.36
C ALA A 32 9.04 6.26 -5.33
N GLU A 33 8.36 7.27 -5.79
CA GLU A 33 7.56 8.09 -4.91
C GLU A 33 6.31 7.34 -4.49
N PRO A 34 5.99 7.34 -3.19
CA PRO A 34 4.76 6.70 -2.75
C PRO A 34 3.53 7.40 -3.28
N LEU A 35 2.45 6.65 -3.38
CA LEU A 35 1.17 7.21 -3.76
C LEU A 35 0.36 7.41 -2.49
N VAL A 36 0.17 8.65 -2.09
CA VAL A 36 -0.53 8.98 -0.85
C VAL A 36 -1.92 9.49 -1.21
N PHE A 37 -2.91 9.02 -0.50
CA PHE A 37 -4.28 9.41 -0.83
C PHE A 37 -5.16 9.46 0.41
N GLY A 38 -6.30 10.13 0.26
CA GLY A 38 -7.26 10.25 1.33
C GLY A 38 -8.29 11.31 1.00
N SER A 39 -9.28 11.42 1.86
CA SER A 39 -10.36 12.38 1.67
C SER A 39 -9.95 13.73 2.20
N HIS A 40 -10.42 14.78 1.53
CA HIS A 40 -10.20 16.15 1.99
C HIS A 40 -8.72 16.45 2.18
N ARG A 41 -7.90 15.90 1.33
CA ARG A 41 -6.44 16.11 1.37
C ARG A 41 -5.80 15.64 2.65
N ARG A 42 -6.45 14.75 3.36
CA ARG A 42 -5.87 14.16 4.56
C ARG A 42 -5.30 12.82 4.20
N PRO A 43 -4.03 12.57 4.48
CA PRO A 43 -3.46 11.28 4.14
C PRO A 43 -4.09 10.21 5.00
N GLU A 44 -4.69 9.25 4.34
CA GLU A 44 -5.36 8.15 5.01
C GLU A 44 -4.77 6.81 4.60
N GLY A 45 -4.11 6.78 3.47
CA GLY A 45 -3.51 5.56 3.01
C GLY A 45 -2.35 5.86 2.10
N VAL A 46 -1.52 4.86 1.88
CA VAL A 46 -0.36 5.03 1.03
C VAL A 46 -0.07 3.71 0.32
N VAL A 47 0.34 3.84 -0.93
CA VAL A 47 0.80 2.70 -1.71
C VAL A 47 2.29 2.90 -1.92
N ILE A 48 3.07 1.90 -1.57
CA ILE A 48 4.52 1.98 -1.67
C ILE A 48 5.03 0.77 -2.45
N PRO A 49 6.23 0.89 -3.03
CA PRO A 49 6.82 -0.27 -3.69
C PRO A 49 7.00 -1.42 -2.72
N PHE A 50 6.79 -2.62 -3.19
CA PHE A 50 6.89 -3.78 -2.31
C PHE A 50 8.31 -3.90 -1.74
N GLU A 51 9.30 -3.55 -2.54
CA GLU A 51 10.67 -3.59 -2.06
C GLU A 51 10.89 -2.68 -0.88
N LEU A 52 10.22 -1.52 -0.90
CA LEU A 52 10.32 -0.61 0.21
C LEU A 52 9.63 -1.19 1.44
N PHE A 53 8.48 -1.80 1.25
CA PHE A 53 7.79 -2.43 2.34
C PHE A 53 8.67 -3.48 3.00
N GLU A 54 9.34 -4.30 2.21
CA GLU A 54 10.23 -5.31 2.75
C GLU A 54 11.36 -4.68 3.54
N ALA A 55 11.86 -3.55 3.06
CA ALA A 55 12.97 -2.90 3.72
C ALA A 55 12.59 -2.34 5.07
N ILE A 56 11.36 -1.88 5.22
CA ILE A 56 10.92 -1.28 6.49
C ILE A 56 10.24 -2.28 7.40
N LEU A 57 10.01 -3.48 6.94
CA LEU A 57 9.31 -4.48 7.74
C LEU A 57 9.94 -4.69 9.11
N PRO A 58 11.28 -4.77 9.26
CA PRO A 58 11.85 -4.90 10.60
C PRO A 58 11.46 -3.78 11.54
N ALA A 59 11.34 -2.57 11.04
CA ALA A 59 10.93 -1.45 11.86
C ALA A 59 9.47 -1.59 12.27
N ILE A 60 8.65 -2.09 11.37
CA ILE A 60 7.25 -2.34 11.67
C ILE A 60 7.15 -3.41 12.74
N GLU A 61 7.99 -4.43 12.65
CA GLU A 61 7.98 -5.51 13.63
C GLU A 61 8.31 -4.99 15.02
N ASP A 62 9.22 -4.04 15.09
CA ASP A 62 9.59 -3.47 16.38
C ASP A 62 8.49 -2.59 16.93
N ALA A 63 7.60 -2.13 16.10
CA ALA A 63 6.54 -1.23 16.53
C ALA A 63 5.31 -1.97 17.02
N GLN A 64 5.42 -3.27 17.24
CA GLN A 64 4.33 -4.08 17.78
C GLN A 64 3.14 -4.24 16.85
N ILE A 65 3.25 -3.69 15.67
CA ILE A 65 2.23 -3.93 14.67
C ILE A 65 2.50 -5.24 13.97
N ALA A 66 3.75 -5.62 13.98
CA ALA A 66 4.20 -6.79 13.28
C ALA A 66 3.47 -8.06 13.64
N PRO A 67 3.20 -8.32 14.93
CA PRO A 67 2.50 -9.57 15.25
C PRO A 67 1.18 -9.69 14.54
N LEU A 68 0.44 -8.58 14.45
CA LEU A 68 -0.82 -8.62 13.74
C LEU A 68 -0.63 -8.86 12.26
N LEU A 69 0.34 -8.20 11.68
CA LEU A 69 0.61 -8.39 10.27
C LEU A 69 1.05 -9.79 9.97
N ARG A 70 1.94 -10.31 10.80
CA ARG A 70 2.43 -11.66 10.61
C ARG A 70 1.32 -12.67 10.75
N GLU A 71 0.47 -12.45 11.72
CA GLU A 71 -0.64 -13.33 11.94
C GLU A 71 -1.56 -13.36 10.73
N ARG A 72 -1.85 -12.19 10.18
CA ARG A 72 -2.69 -12.15 9.01
C ARG A 72 -2.07 -12.80 7.80
N ILE A 73 -0.79 -12.58 7.63
CA ILE A 73 -0.11 -13.17 6.49
C ILE A 73 0.03 -14.66 6.66
N ALA A 74 0.35 -15.08 7.87
CA ALA A 74 0.57 -16.50 8.13
C ALA A 74 -0.74 -17.28 8.17
N ASP A 75 -1.76 -16.69 8.72
CA ASP A 75 -3.06 -17.34 8.78
C ASP A 75 -3.68 -17.47 7.43
N ASP A 76 -3.18 -16.73 6.51
CA ASP A 76 -3.68 -16.82 5.17
C ASP A 76 -3.19 -18.04 4.48
N THR A 77 -2.61 -18.86 5.23
CA THR A 77 -2.19 -20.12 4.71
C THR A 77 -3.34 -21.03 4.71
N PRO A 78 -3.54 -21.65 3.66
CA PRO A 78 -2.64 -21.72 2.56
C PRO A 78 -2.70 -20.47 1.78
N ARG A 79 -2.53 -19.44 2.18
CA ARG A 79 -2.41 -18.23 1.51
C ARG A 79 -3.68 -17.77 0.91
N LYS A 80 -4.15 -16.68 1.40
CA LYS A 80 -5.24 -16.00 0.76
C LYS A 80 -4.78 -15.42 -0.55
N SER A 81 -5.65 -15.44 -1.51
CA SER A 81 -5.37 -14.77 -2.74
C SER A 81 -5.40 -13.28 -2.49
N LEU A 82 -4.89 -12.54 -3.46
CA LEU A 82 -4.95 -11.09 -3.37
C LEU A 82 -6.40 -10.63 -3.26
N ASP A 83 -7.29 -11.31 -3.95
CA ASP A 83 -8.69 -10.96 -3.91
C ASP A 83 -9.25 -11.04 -2.50
N GLU A 84 -8.88 -12.05 -1.78
CA GLU A 84 -9.36 -12.22 -0.42
C GLU A 84 -8.82 -11.14 0.50
N VAL A 85 -7.56 -10.79 0.31
CA VAL A 85 -6.97 -9.72 1.10
C VAL A 85 -7.66 -8.41 0.81
N ILE A 86 -7.92 -8.15 -0.46
CA ILE A 86 -8.62 -6.95 -0.86
C ILE A 86 -10.00 -6.90 -0.22
N GLY A 87 -10.68 -8.03 -0.19
CA GLY A 87 -11.98 -8.10 0.44
C GLY A 87 -11.95 -7.80 1.91
N GLU A 88 -10.91 -8.28 2.59
CA GLU A 88 -10.78 -8.03 4.01
C GLU A 88 -10.53 -6.57 4.30
N LEU A 89 -9.91 -5.88 3.38
CA LEU A 89 -9.66 -4.46 3.54
C LEU A 89 -10.86 -3.62 3.16
N GLY A 90 -11.95 -4.25 2.75
CA GLY A 90 -13.13 -3.52 2.37
C GLY A 90 -13.07 -2.94 0.97
N LEU A 91 -12.20 -3.48 0.15
CA LEU A 91 -12.06 -3.03 -1.22
C LEU A 91 -12.61 -4.09 -2.16
N SER A 92 -13.13 -3.65 -3.27
CA SER A 92 -13.64 -4.62 -4.22
C SER A 92 -12.52 -5.03 -5.15
N HIS A 93 -12.69 -6.21 -5.72
CA HIS A 93 -11.72 -6.70 -6.67
C HIS A 93 -11.55 -5.73 -7.84
N GLN A 94 -12.63 -5.10 -8.21
CA GLN A 94 -12.60 -4.19 -9.34
C GLN A 94 -11.76 -2.96 -9.08
N ASP A 95 -11.60 -2.60 -7.82
CA ASP A 95 -10.78 -1.45 -7.49
C ASP A 95 -9.33 -1.67 -7.86
N PHE A 96 -8.94 -2.92 -8.01
CA PHE A 96 -7.56 -3.26 -8.31
C PHE A 96 -7.38 -3.95 -9.64
N ASP A 97 -8.41 -3.94 -10.42
CA ASP A 97 -8.30 -4.52 -11.75
C ASP A 97 -7.61 -3.52 -12.64
N LEU A 98 -6.36 -3.74 -12.88
CA LEU A 98 -5.54 -2.81 -13.60
C LEU A 98 -5.40 -3.14 -15.06
N ASP A 99 -6.01 -4.16 -15.48
CA ASP A 99 -5.88 -4.58 -16.87
C ASP A 99 -6.82 -3.89 -17.79
#